data_9fe2be45088b781373b692cbd9b609ad
#
_entry.id   9fe2be45088b781373b692cbd9b609ad
#
_cell.length_a   1.000
_cell.length_b   1.000
_cell.length_c   1.000
_cell.angle_alpha   90.00
_cell.angle_beta   90.00
_cell.angle_gamma   90.00
#
_symmetry.space_group_name_H-M   'P 1'
#
loop_
_entity.id
_entity.type
_entity.pdbx_description
1 polymer ?
#
loop_
_entity_poly.entity_id
_entity_poly.type
_entity_poly.pdbx_seq_one_letter_code
_entity_poly.pdbx_strand_id
1 'polypeptide(L)'
;MNFDTQLRAVILGCENSGSVTAKRQNVGGIVGWMALGLTKDCLSTGSIDAEDANYVGGVAGKSDGYIRRCSAKSAITGNAYVGGIAGEGLTVTDCRSMVQLTGSEKAGAILGFKGEHSGFLKSESDDTDETEEDTVTGNYYLTVGSDIGAIDGVSYADSAQPLEHDDFVELEGLDPI
;
A
#
# COMPACT_ATOMS: atom_id res chain seq x y z
N MET A 1 -7.20 34.86 9.38
CA MET A 1 -6.64 33.63 9.95
C MET A 1 -6.63 32.60 8.82
N ASN A 2 -5.47 32.28 8.31
CA ASN A 2 -5.34 31.39 7.16
C ASN A 2 -5.31 29.94 7.69
N PHE A 3 -6.34 29.16 7.42
CA PHE A 3 -6.47 27.77 7.87
C PHE A 3 -5.81 26.78 6.91
N ASP A 4 -4.98 27.23 5.98
CA ASP A 4 -4.37 26.41 4.92
C ASP A 4 -3.15 25.60 5.34
N THR A 5 -2.80 25.53 6.61
CA THR A 5 -1.80 24.59 7.08
C THR A 5 -2.49 23.32 7.56
N GLN A 6 -2.93 22.48 6.65
CA GLN A 6 -3.26 21.11 7.00
C GLN A 6 -1.98 20.43 7.50
N LEU A 7 -1.95 20.11 8.77
CA LEU A 7 -0.87 19.30 9.35
C LEU A 7 -0.96 17.90 8.74
N ARG A 8 -0.11 17.64 7.78
CA ARG A 8 0.01 16.31 7.16
C ARG A 8 0.98 15.48 7.99
N ALA A 9 0.58 14.27 8.32
CA ALA A 9 1.47 13.30 8.94
C ALA A 9 2.56 12.86 7.94
N VAL A 10 3.79 12.71 8.40
CA VAL A 10 4.90 12.16 7.61
C VAL A 10 5.51 10.99 8.36
N ILE A 11 5.51 9.83 7.73
CA ILE A 11 6.18 8.62 8.19
C ILE A 11 7.31 8.33 7.21
N LEU A 12 8.53 8.38 7.68
CA LEU A 12 9.72 8.30 6.83
C LEU A 12 10.74 7.31 7.37
N GLY A 13 11.22 6.41 6.52
CA GLY A 13 12.32 5.52 6.84
C GLY A 13 12.04 4.56 8.00
N CYS A 14 10.77 4.18 8.21
CA CYS A 14 10.42 3.25 9.27
C CYS A 14 10.58 1.80 8.80
N GLU A 15 11.02 0.95 9.71
CA GLU A 15 11.15 -0.48 9.47
C GLU A 15 10.37 -1.28 10.52
N ASN A 16 9.64 -2.31 10.06
CA ASN A 16 9.00 -3.29 10.91
C ASN A 16 9.38 -4.71 10.48
N SER A 17 10.07 -5.43 11.35
CA SER A 17 10.39 -6.84 11.19
C SER A 17 9.61 -7.76 12.15
N GLY A 18 8.78 -7.18 12.98
CA GLY A 18 7.95 -7.89 13.95
C GLY A 18 6.63 -8.37 13.36
N SER A 19 6.02 -9.36 14.00
CA SER A 19 4.69 -9.83 13.65
C SER A 19 3.60 -8.90 14.17
N VAL A 20 2.60 -8.63 13.33
CA VAL A 20 1.41 -7.86 13.68
C VAL A 20 0.21 -8.80 13.73
N THR A 21 -0.45 -8.88 14.87
CA THR A 21 -1.70 -9.64 15.02
C THR A 21 -2.83 -8.70 15.41
N ALA A 22 -3.93 -8.74 14.67
CA ALA A 22 -5.07 -7.84 14.91
C ALA A 22 -6.40 -8.51 14.54
N LYS A 23 -7.49 -8.01 15.16
CA LYS A 23 -8.87 -8.52 14.95
C LYS A 23 -9.81 -7.47 14.38
N ARG A 24 -9.33 -6.27 14.09
CA ARG A 24 -10.14 -5.14 13.61
C ARG A 24 -9.53 -4.52 12.38
N GLN A 25 -10.30 -3.66 11.73
CA GLN A 25 -9.98 -2.98 10.47
C GLN A 25 -8.69 -2.14 10.53
N ASN A 26 -8.15 -1.88 9.35
CA ASN A 26 -7.01 -1.02 9.10
C ASN A 26 -5.72 -1.52 9.77
N VAL A 27 -5.23 -2.63 9.28
CA VAL A 27 -4.02 -3.28 9.78
C VAL A 27 -2.89 -3.12 8.78
N GLY A 28 -1.80 -2.52 9.19
CA GLY A 28 -0.60 -2.39 8.38
C GLY A 28 0.67 -2.65 9.19
N GLY A 29 1.72 -3.06 8.50
CA GLY A 29 3.02 -3.28 9.14
C GLY A 29 3.66 -2.00 9.66
N ILE A 30 3.37 -0.85 9.06
CA ILE A 30 3.89 0.46 9.43
C ILE A 30 2.78 1.37 9.96
N VAL A 31 1.64 1.43 9.27
CA VAL A 31 0.54 2.32 9.63
C VAL A 31 -0.82 1.65 9.44
N GLY A 32 -1.70 1.78 10.42
CA GLY A 32 -3.07 1.27 10.30
C GLY A 32 -3.89 2.09 9.29
N TRP A 33 -4.01 3.40 9.51
CA TRP A 33 -4.72 4.32 8.63
C TRP A 33 -4.02 5.68 8.53
N MET A 34 -3.73 6.08 7.30
CA MET A 34 -3.19 7.39 6.96
C MET A 34 -4.29 8.22 6.29
N ALA A 35 -4.96 9.06 7.04
CA ALA A 35 -6.04 9.91 6.51
C ALA A 35 -5.52 11.03 5.61
N LEU A 36 -4.41 11.66 5.99
CA LEU A 36 -3.72 12.69 5.21
C LEU A 36 -2.22 12.62 5.51
N GLY A 37 -1.41 12.54 4.50
CA GLY A 37 0.03 12.57 4.71
C GLY A 37 0.84 11.72 3.73
N LEU A 38 2.06 11.44 4.12
CA LEU A 38 3.05 10.73 3.33
C LEU A 38 3.69 9.61 4.15
N THR A 39 3.62 8.39 3.63
CA THR A 39 4.43 7.24 4.10
C THR A 39 5.48 6.96 3.03
N LYS A 40 6.76 7.08 3.37
CA LYS A 40 7.84 7.04 2.39
C LYS A 40 9.06 6.31 2.91
N ASP A 41 9.76 5.62 2.01
CA ASP A 41 11.02 4.92 2.29
C ASP A 41 10.90 3.95 3.49
N CYS A 42 9.74 3.28 3.64
CA CYS A 42 9.49 2.36 4.75
C CYS A 42 9.57 0.91 4.29
N LEU A 43 9.98 0.04 5.20
CA LEU A 43 10.15 -1.40 4.97
C LEU A 43 9.36 -2.21 5.99
N SER A 44 8.56 -3.15 5.52
CA SER A 44 7.88 -4.13 6.38
C SER A 44 8.24 -5.55 5.94
N THR A 45 8.91 -6.28 6.81
CA THR A 45 9.32 -7.68 6.58
C THR A 45 8.66 -8.66 7.56
N GLY A 46 7.90 -8.16 8.51
CA GLY A 46 7.17 -8.97 9.48
C GLY A 46 5.91 -9.60 8.91
N SER A 47 5.43 -10.67 9.53
CA SER A 47 4.14 -11.28 9.19
C SER A 47 2.96 -10.46 9.71
N ILE A 48 1.84 -10.50 8.98
CA ILE A 48 0.59 -9.86 9.39
C ILE A 48 -0.51 -10.91 9.44
N ASP A 49 -1.04 -11.15 10.62
CA ASP A 49 -2.11 -12.09 10.88
C ASP A 49 -3.36 -11.36 11.39
N ALA A 50 -4.32 -11.17 10.50
CA ALA A 50 -5.51 -10.39 10.74
C ALA A 50 -6.74 -11.00 10.03
N GLU A 51 -7.00 -12.29 10.22
CA GLU A 51 -8.03 -13.07 9.53
C GLU A 51 -9.42 -12.43 9.53
N ASP A 52 -9.81 -11.75 10.60
CA ASP A 52 -11.11 -11.10 10.75
C ASP A 52 -11.11 -9.63 10.30
N ALA A 53 -9.94 -9.09 9.90
CA ALA A 53 -9.80 -7.67 9.58
C ALA A 53 -9.99 -7.39 8.09
N ASN A 54 -10.63 -6.27 7.81
CA ASN A 54 -10.64 -5.65 6.48
C ASN A 54 -9.59 -4.55 6.40
N TYR A 55 -9.12 -4.25 5.19
CA TYR A 55 -8.07 -3.28 4.91
C TYR A 55 -6.76 -3.66 5.59
N VAL A 56 -6.14 -4.70 5.06
CA VAL A 56 -4.89 -5.26 5.57
C VAL A 56 -3.80 -5.07 4.52
N GLY A 57 -2.68 -4.48 4.90
CA GLY A 57 -1.58 -4.26 3.97
C GLY A 57 -0.20 -4.39 4.60
N GLY A 58 0.78 -4.74 3.80
CA GLY A 58 2.16 -4.91 4.26
C GLY A 58 2.73 -3.62 4.86
N VAL A 59 2.41 -2.48 4.28
CA VAL A 59 2.83 -1.16 4.77
C VAL A 59 1.67 -0.45 5.47
N ALA A 60 0.52 -0.32 4.82
CA ALA A 60 -0.64 0.39 5.34
C ALA A 60 -1.91 -0.46 5.26
N GLY A 61 -2.77 -0.38 6.26
CA GLY A 61 -4.12 -0.93 6.16
C GLY A 61 -4.96 -0.13 5.17
N LYS A 62 -5.06 1.18 5.40
CA LYS A 62 -5.72 2.14 4.51
C LYS A 62 -4.91 3.42 4.38
N SER A 63 -4.84 3.99 3.18
CA SER A 63 -4.18 5.27 2.95
C SER A 63 -4.98 6.15 2.00
N ASP A 64 -5.47 7.26 2.51
CA ASP A 64 -6.05 8.37 1.74
C ASP A 64 -4.98 9.44 1.38
N GLY A 65 -3.73 9.21 1.81
CA GLY A 65 -2.54 9.98 1.47
C GLY A 65 -1.64 9.28 0.46
N TYR A 66 -0.35 9.59 0.53
CA TYR A 66 0.66 9.09 -0.40
C TYR A 66 1.48 7.96 0.24
N ILE A 67 1.68 6.88 -0.51
CA ILE A 67 2.66 5.83 -0.19
C ILE A 67 3.70 5.83 -1.31
N ARG A 68 4.94 6.13 -0.98
CA ARG A 68 6.02 6.23 -1.98
C ARG A 68 7.27 5.47 -1.56
N ARG A 69 7.87 4.73 -2.49
CA ARG A 69 9.13 4.00 -2.31
C ARG A 69 9.14 3.14 -1.03
N CYS A 70 8.01 2.51 -0.74
CA CYS A 70 7.89 1.58 0.36
C CYS A 70 8.01 0.15 -0.13
N SER A 71 8.43 -0.73 0.74
CA SER A 71 8.63 -2.13 0.42
C SER A 71 7.97 -3.02 1.45
N ALA A 72 7.40 -4.13 0.98
CA ALA A 72 6.87 -5.17 1.84
C ALA A 72 7.37 -6.54 1.39
N LYS A 73 7.89 -7.32 2.35
CA LYS A 73 8.19 -8.74 2.20
C LYS A 73 7.53 -9.50 3.34
N SER A 74 6.31 -9.93 3.13
CA SER A 74 5.46 -10.41 4.23
C SER A 74 4.53 -11.52 3.81
N ALA A 75 4.25 -12.42 4.75
CA ALA A 75 3.04 -13.22 4.70
C ALA A 75 1.91 -12.42 5.35
N ILE A 76 0.83 -12.20 4.61
CA ILE A 76 -0.27 -11.34 5.02
C ILE A 76 -1.57 -12.12 4.95
N THR A 77 -2.27 -12.20 6.07
CA THR A 77 -3.60 -12.81 6.18
C THR A 77 -4.61 -11.75 6.57
N GLY A 78 -5.71 -11.65 5.85
CA GLY A 78 -6.81 -10.74 6.12
C GLY A 78 -8.15 -11.30 5.64
N ASN A 79 -9.25 -10.63 5.99
CA ASN A 79 -10.57 -11.01 5.49
C ASN A 79 -10.80 -10.42 4.08
N ALA A 80 -10.91 -9.11 3.94
CA ALA A 80 -11.14 -8.45 2.67
C ALA A 80 -10.22 -7.23 2.49
N TYR A 81 -10.01 -6.80 1.26
CA TYR A 81 -9.12 -5.69 0.92
C TYR A 81 -7.69 -5.92 1.44
N VAL A 82 -7.09 -7.01 0.96
CA VAL A 82 -5.75 -7.43 1.39
C VAL A 82 -4.75 -7.06 0.32
N GLY A 83 -3.79 -6.20 0.65
CA GLY A 83 -2.78 -5.73 -0.30
C GLY A 83 -1.35 -5.96 0.16
N GLY A 84 -0.47 -6.19 -0.79
CA GLY A 84 0.96 -6.32 -0.48
C GLY A 84 1.56 -5.04 0.10
N ILE A 85 1.16 -3.89 -0.41
CA ILE A 85 1.54 -2.57 0.10
C ILE A 85 0.42 -1.99 0.97
N ALA A 86 -0.80 -1.89 0.44
CA ALA A 86 -1.92 -1.38 1.23
C ALA A 86 -3.22 -2.16 0.97
N GLY A 87 -4.05 -2.30 1.98
CA GLY A 87 -5.39 -2.85 1.83
C GLY A 87 -6.25 -1.97 0.93
N GLU A 88 -6.27 -0.67 1.17
CA GLU A 88 -6.86 0.35 0.30
C GLU A 88 -5.91 1.55 0.20
N GLY A 89 -5.75 2.10 -1.01
CA GLY A 89 -4.90 3.26 -1.22
C GLY A 89 -5.31 4.08 -2.43
N LEU A 90 -5.05 5.39 -2.39
CA LEU A 90 -5.30 6.34 -3.48
C LEU A 90 -4.06 6.54 -4.34
N THR A 91 -2.96 6.93 -3.73
CA THR A 91 -1.70 7.19 -4.43
C THR A 91 -0.60 6.30 -3.89
N VAL A 92 -0.14 5.36 -4.72
CA VAL A 92 0.91 4.39 -4.39
C VAL A 92 1.91 4.34 -5.53
N THR A 93 3.13 4.85 -5.29
CA THR A 93 4.14 4.99 -6.33
C THR A 93 5.48 4.40 -5.93
N ASP A 94 6.16 3.80 -6.90
CA ASP A 94 7.53 3.27 -6.77
C ASP A 94 7.69 2.27 -5.62
N CYS A 95 6.63 1.53 -5.30
CA CYS A 95 6.62 0.56 -4.22
C CYS A 95 6.95 -0.84 -4.74
N ARG A 96 7.41 -1.68 -3.82
CA ARG A 96 7.77 -3.08 -4.12
C ARG A 96 7.14 -4.02 -3.12
N SER A 97 6.63 -5.13 -3.63
CA SER A 97 5.95 -6.12 -2.83
C SER A 97 6.41 -7.52 -3.20
N MET A 98 6.97 -8.24 -2.23
CA MET A 98 7.17 -9.68 -2.31
C MET A 98 6.34 -10.34 -1.22
N VAL A 99 5.16 -10.84 -1.57
CA VAL A 99 4.17 -11.23 -0.58
C VAL A 99 3.53 -12.59 -0.85
N GLN A 100 3.17 -13.24 0.24
CA GLN A 100 2.21 -14.33 0.25
C GLN A 100 0.92 -13.80 0.86
N LEU A 101 -0.15 -13.75 0.07
CA LEU A 101 -1.43 -13.20 0.48
C LEU A 101 -2.45 -14.30 0.75
N THR A 102 -3.19 -14.13 1.83
CA THR A 102 -4.37 -14.92 2.14
C THR A 102 -5.52 -13.96 2.48
N GLY A 103 -6.54 -13.95 1.65
CA GLY A 103 -7.73 -13.12 1.81
C GLY A 103 -8.91 -13.74 1.10
N SER A 104 -10.12 -13.46 1.58
CA SER A 104 -11.35 -14.00 1.01
C SER A 104 -11.90 -13.20 -0.17
N GLU A 105 -11.67 -11.87 -0.16
CA GLU A 105 -12.16 -10.95 -1.19
C GLU A 105 -11.15 -9.81 -1.40
N LYS A 106 -11.03 -9.36 -2.65
CA LYS A 106 -10.25 -8.18 -3.05
C LYS A 106 -8.81 -8.22 -2.53
N ALA A 107 -8.08 -9.22 -2.97
CA ALA A 107 -6.66 -9.34 -2.70
C ALA A 107 -5.84 -8.86 -3.91
N GLY A 108 -4.77 -8.12 -3.67
CA GLY A 108 -3.85 -7.66 -4.72
C GLY A 108 -2.42 -7.51 -4.23
N ALA A 109 -1.48 -7.84 -5.09
CA ALA A 109 -0.07 -7.82 -4.72
C ALA A 109 0.47 -6.43 -4.34
N ILE A 110 -0.16 -5.37 -4.80
CA ILE A 110 0.11 -3.98 -4.40
C ILE A 110 -1.05 -3.45 -3.55
N LEU A 111 -2.28 -3.45 -4.08
CA LEU A 111 -3.47 -2.97 -3.40
C LEU A 111 -4.57 -4.03 -3.39
N GLY A 112 -5.20 -4.23 -2.27
CA GLY A 112 -6.46 -4.97 -2.20
C GLY A 112 -7.57 -4.24 -2.95
N PHE A 113 -7.60 -2.91 -2.84
CA PHE A 113 -8.53 -2.05 -3.55
C PHE A 113 -7.94 -0.66 -3.83
N LYS A 114 -8.15 -0.13 -5.03
CA LYS A 114 -7.85 1.27 -5.33
C LYS A 114 -9.02 2.12 -4.85
N GLY A 115 -8.78 2.93 -3.82
CA GLY A 115 -9.76 3.85 -3.28
C GLY A 115 -10.15 4.93 -4.29
N GLU A 116 -11.25 5.61 -4.02
CA GLU A 116 -11.67 6.81 -4.73
C GLU A 116 -11.71 7.98 -3.76
N HIS A 117 -11.28 9.16 -4.20
CA HIS A 117 -11.48 10.37 -3.40
C HIS A 117 -12.97 10.54 -3.10
N SER A 118 -13.32 10.42 -1.84
CA SER A 118 -14.61 10.95 -1.40
C SER A 118 -14.56 12.47 -1.61
N GLY A 119 -15.44 13.01 -2.44
CA GLY A 119 -15.46 14.42 -2.85
C GLY A 119 -15.52 15.47 -1.74
N PHE A 120 -15.28 15.08 -0.51
CA PHE A 120 -15.27 15.93 0.68
C PHE A 120 -14.04 16.84 0.78
N LEU A 121 -12.98 16.59 0.00
CA LEU A 121 -11.75 17.39 -0.01
C LEU A 121 -11.57 18.19 -1.31
N LYS A 122 -12.53 18.23 -2.22
CA LYS A 122 -12.55 19.20 -3.30
C LYS A 122 -12.98 20.54 -2.72
N SER A 123 -12.01 21.34 -2.35
CA SER A 123 -12.21 22.80 -2.20
C SER A 123 -12.60 23.36 -3.56
N GLU A 124 -13.79 23.92 -3.68
CA GLU A 124 -14.31 24.56 -4.91
C GLU A 124 -13.59 25.85 -5.30
N SER A 125 -12.39 26.10 -4.83
CA SER A 125 -11.72 27.41 -4.98
C SER A 125 -10.26 27.35 -5.40
N ASP A 126 -9.85 26.38 -6.20
CA ASP A 126 -8.53 26.49 -6.80
C ASP A 126 -8.56 26.11 -8.28
N ASP A 127 -8.54 27.16 -9.11
CA ASP A 127 -8.43 27.12 -10.56
C ASP A 127 -6.97 26.88 -11.00
N THR A 128 -6.17 26.24 -10.14
CA THR A 128 -4.83 25.78 -10.48
C THR A 128 -4.90 24.30 -10.84
N ASP A 129 -4.73 24.05 -12.11
CA ASP A 129 -4.73 22.83 -12.88
C ASP A 129 -3.59 21.85 -12.49
N GLU A 130 -3.49 21.52 -11.20
CA GLU A 130 -2.68 20.41 -10.69
C GLU A 130 -3.52 19.57 -9.73
N THR A 131 -4.53 18.91 -10.29
CA THR A 131 -5.09 17.73 -9.65
C THR A 131 -3.97 16.67 -9.70
N GLU A 132 -3.26 16.48 -8.59
CA GLU A 132 -2.49 15.26 -8.40
C GLU A 132 -3.51 14.11 -8.48
N GLU A 133 -3.63 13.53 -9.66
CA GLU A 133 -4.51 12.39 -9.89
C GLU A 133 -4.11 11.26 -8.95
N ASP A 134 -5.10 10.59 -8.38
CA ASP A 134 -4.90 9.37 -7.60
C ASP A 134 -4.15 8.34 -8.44
N THR A 135 -2.86 8.23 -8.20
CA THR A 135 -1.95 7.54 -9.11
C THR A 135 -1.38 6.28 -8.46
N VAL A 136 -1.58 5.16 -9.12
CA VAL A 136 -0.89 3.92 -8.78
C VAL A 136 0.03 3.57 -9.95
N THR A 137 1.33 3.79 -9.80
CA THR A 137 2.31 3.62 -10.90
C THR A 137 3.72 3.33 -10.39
N GLY A 138 4.56 2.80 -11.26
CA GLY A 138 5.96 2.52 -10.93
C GLY A 138 6.15 1.39 -9.91
N ASN A 139 5.14 0.60 -9.64
CA ASN A 139 5.19 -0.45 -8.64
C ASN A 139 5.64 -1.78 -9.26
N TYR A 140 6.27 -2.61 -8.42
CA TYR A 140 6.70 -3.95 -8.80
C TYR A 140 6.25 -4.97 -7.76
N TYR A 141 5.91 -6.17 -8.20
CA TYR A 141 5.46 -7.20 -7.27
C TYR A 141 5.89 -8.61 -7.65
N LEU A 142 6.00 -9.44 -6.64
CA LEU A 142 6.13 -10.88 -6.72
C LEU A 142 5.18 -11.51 -5.71
N THR A 143 4.30 -12.40 -6.16
CA THR A 143 3.44 -13.19 -5.28
C THR A 143 4.00 -14.59 -5.12
N VAL A 144 4.07 -15.05 -3.89
CA VAL A 144 4.58 -16.37 -3.54
C VAL A 144 3.41 -17.32 -3.28
N GLY A 145 3.37 -18.42 -4.02
CA GLY A 145 2.35 -19.47 -3.83
C GLY A 145 0.97 -19.17 -4.41
N SER A 146 0.80 -18.04 -5.09
CA SER A 146 -0.45 -17.68 -5.79
C SER A 146 -0.16 -16.78 -6.98
N ASP A 147 -1.04 -16.77 -7.96
CA ASP A 147 -0.97 -15.87 -9.12
C ASP A 147 -1.99 -14.74 -8.93
N ILE A 148 -1.72 -13.88 -7.95
CA ILE A 148 -2.58 -12.74 -7.63
C ILE A 148 -2.08 -11.50 -8.38
N GLY A 149 -2.96 -10.84 -9.12
CA GLY A 149 -2.65 -9.61 -9.82
C GLY A 149 -2.40 -8.42 -8.90
N ALA A 150 -2.01 -7.29 -9.47
CA ALA A 150 -1.54 -6.13 -8.73
C ALA A 150 -2.61 -5.46 -7.84
N ILE A 151 -3.83 -5.31 -8.36
CA ILE A 151 -4.93 -4.60 -7.68
C ILE A 151 -6.20 -5.43 -7.80
N ASP A 152 -6.85 -5.76 -6.68
CA ASP A 152 -8.09 -6.52 -6.64
C ASP A 152 -8.03 -7.81 -7.49
N GLY A 153 -6.90 -8.50 -7.45
CA GLY A 153 -6.64 -9.72 -8.22
C GLY A 153 -6.41 -9.50 -9.72
N VAL A 154 -6.43 -8.26 -10.21
CA VAL A 154 -6.26 -7.91 -11.62
C VAL A 154 -4.88 -7.31 -11.86
N SER A 155 -4.24 -7.70 -12.96
CA SER A 155 -2.97 -7.11 -13.39
C SER A 155 -3.22 -5.84 -14.19
N TYR A 156 -2.62 -4.74 -13.73
CA TYR A 156 -2.64 -3.44 -14.40
C TYR A 156 -1.21 -3.06 -14.78
N ALA A 157 -0.82 -3.29 -16.02
CA ALA A 157 0.56 -3.10 -16.48
C ALA A 157 1.11 -1.67 -16.27
N ASP A 158 0.25 -0.66 -16.35
CA ASP A 158 0.63 0.73 -16.11
C ASP A 158 0.78 1.07 -14.63
N SER A 159 0.15 0.29 -13.76
CA SER A 159 0.15 0.51 -12.30
C SER A 159 1.21 -0.29 -11.58
N ALA A 160 1.41 -1.53 -11.99
CA ALA A 160 2.40 -2.41 -11.37
C ALA A 160 2.80 -3.55 -12.32
N GLN A 161 4.07 -3.93 -12.27
CA GLN A 161 4.63 -5.00 -13.08
C GLN A 161 4.98 -6.20 -12.21
N PRO A 162 4.57 -7.42 -12.62
CA PRO A 162 5.05 -8.64 -11.99
C PRO A 162 6.54 -8.84 -12.32
N LEU A 163 7.28 -9.35 -11.36
CA LEU A 163 8.69 -9.69 -11.52
C LEU A 163 8.95 -11.13 -11.11
N GLU A 164 9.92 -11.75 -11.78
CA GLU A 164 10.50 -12.99 -11.30
C GLU A 164 11.40 -12.70 -10.09
N HIS A 165 11.67 -13.73 -9.29
CA HIS A 165 12.46 -13.57 -8.07
C HIS A 165 13.84 -12.92 -8.32
N ASP A 166 14.52 -13.37 -9.35
CA ASP A 166 15.87 -12.89 -9.65
C ASP A 166 15.84 -11.42 -10.12
N ASP A 167 14.84 -11.04 -10.92
CA ASP A 167 14.64 -9.66 -11.34
C ASP A 167 14.28 -8.75 -10.17
N PHE A 168 13.53 -9.27 -9.20
CA PHE A 168 13.15 -8.51 -8.02
C PHE A 168 14.34 -8.16 -7.13
N VAL A 169 15.30 -9.06 -7.01
CA VAL A 169 16.53 -8.85 -6.23
C VAL A 169 17.48 -7.86 -6.89
N GLU A 170 17.51 -7.81 -8.23
CA GLU A 170 18.40 -6.92 -9.01
C GLU A 170 17.91 -5.47 -9.10
N LEU A 171 16.69 -5.16 -8.69
CA LEU A 171 16.18 -3.79 -8.71
C LEU A 171 17.02 -2.90 -7.79
N GLU A 172 17.66 -1.89 -8.38
CA GLU A 172 18.51 -0.94 -7.66
C GLU A 172 17.75 -0.21 -6.54
N GLY A 173 18.38 -0.08 -5.38
CA GLY A 173 17.94 0.74 -4.26
C GLY A 173 17.11 0.04 -3.18
N LEU A 174 16.98 -1.27 -3.23
CA LEU A 174 16.55 -2.07 -2.08
C LEU A 174 17.62 -3.12 -1.79
N ASP A 175 18.01 -3.21 -0.53
CA ASP A 175 18.77 -4.37 -0.08
C ASP A 175 17.98 -5.64 -0.40
N PRO A 176 18.69 -6.73 -0.81
CA PRO A 176 18.03 -8.00 -1.06
C PRO A 176 17.28 -8.40 0.21
N ILE A 177 15.98 -8.45 0.06
CA ILE A 177 15.13 -8.83 1.17
C ILE A 177 15.22 -10.35 1.35
#